data_51efc6b7a255032a3b2319c5561040d9
#
_entry.id   51efc6b7a255032a3b2319c5561040d9
#
_cell.length_a   1.000
_cell.length_b   1.000
_cell.length_c   1.000
_cell.angle_alpha   90.00
_cell.angle_beta   90.00
_cell.angle_gamma   90.00
#
_symmetry.space_group_name_H-M   'P 1'
#
loop_
_entity.id
_entity.type
_entity.pdbx_description
1 polymer ?
#
loop_
_entity_poly.entity_id
_entity_poly.type
_entity_poly.pdbx_seq_one_letter_code
_entity_poly.pdbx_strand_id
1 'polypeptide(L)'
;MLQGRIAVLDVGKTLAKLTIWSADGRLEDRHVRPNARAVSDDGYPCLDVAGIDAWLAETLRAVTEKGQLSAIVPVGHGAAACIVDGDTLRLAPLDYEAELPAETRAAYLAQRDSFARTGSPALPAGLNLGAQLHWLEAIAPQKARSGVILTWPQFWAWRLCGVVAAEITSLGCHTDLWLPVEGCPSPMAVARGWAGRLAPLRRAADGLGPVTEEWQKRGGLRENCMVLCGLHDSNAALLAARGHAETRGRDCTVLSTGTWFVAMHSAAARTKLDLSSFPEARDCLVNVDVHGNPVPSARFMGGREAEMLEQAAAAPIDPKACEAALLDLARRMVERGVMALPAFQKGVGPFPESEGRWTDRPADQMARRAVAGLYLALMADTSLALIGSTDSLVIEGRFADDPVFTRALASLRPRQNIYLSHAHDSVPYGALRLIDPDLPPHAALLRTSPLPFDLSFYTAQWRSRTLTTDTIV
;
A
#
# COMPACT_ATOMS: atom_id res chain seq x y z
N MET A 1 25.15 10.11 10.24
CA MET A 1 24.85 8.99 9.33
C MET A 1 25.20 7.69 10.01
N LEU A 2 24.29 6.71 10.05
CA LEU A 2 24.61 5.36 10.52
C LEU A 2 25.62 4.75 9.54
N GLN A 3 26.75 4.29 10.04
CA GLN A 3 27.78 3.60 9.24
C GLN A 3 27.58 2.10 9.43
N GLY A 4 27.59 1.34 8.34
CA GLY A 4 27.51 -0.12 8.37
C GLY A 4 26.26 -0.67 7.69
N ARG A 5 26.00 -1.96 7.91
CA ARG A 5 24.89 -2.70 7.28
C ARG A 5 23.56 -2.37 7.95
N ILE A 6 22.53 -2.22 7.15
CA ILE A 6 21.18 -1.87 7.59
C ILE A 6 20.24 -2.99 7.15
N ALA A 7 19.40 -3.44 8.07
CA ALA A 7 18.32 -4.36 7.76
C ALA A 7 16.99 -3.61 7.61
N VAL A 8 16.22 -3.92 6.58
CA VAL A 8 14.83 -3.49 6.45
C VAL A 8 13.94 -4.72 6.59
N LEU A 9 13.10 -4.70 7.63
CA LEU A 9 12.11 -5.72 7.92
C LEU A 9 10.75 -5.28 7.37
N ASP A 10 10.36 -5.79 6.20
CA ASP A 10 9.07 -5.52 5.56
C ASP A 10 8.09 -6.67 5.85
N VAL A 11 7.10 -6.40 6.70
CA VAL A 11 6.11 -7.40 7.10
C VAL A 11 4.77 -7.11 6.44
N GLY A 12 4.59 -7.68 5.25
CA GLY A 12 3.34 -7.67 4.52
C GLY A 12 2.34 -8.72 5.03
N LYS A 13 1.17 -8.81 4.40
CA LYS A 13 0.14 -9.82 4.72
C LYS A 13 0.59 -11.23 4.34
N THR A 14 1.07 -11.42 3.13
CA THR A 14 1.39 -12.74 2.56
C THR A 14 2.86 -13.12 2.73
N LEU A 15 3.74 -12.14 2.80
CA LEU A 15 5.18 -12.32 2.88
C LEU A 15 5.78 -11.43 3.97
N ALA A 16 6.70 -11.99 4.75
CA ALA A 16 7.69 -11.23 5.50
C ALA A 16 9.02 -11.25 4.74
N LYS A 17 9.68 -10.10 4.65
CA LYS A 17 10.96 -9.93 3.95
C LYS A 17 11.97 -9.26 4.86
N LEU A 18 13.18 -9.74 4.86
CA LEU A 18 14.33 -9.09 5.47
C LEU A 18 15.36 -8.84 4.37
N THR A 19 15.63 -7.57 4.10
CA THR A 19 16.64 -7.16 3.14
C THR A 19 17.79 -6.48 3.85
N ILE A 20 19.02 -6.80 3.44
CA ILE A 20 20.24 -6.28 4.03
C ILE A 20 20.92 -5.37 3.03
N TRP A 21 21.27 -4.19 3.49
CA TRP A 21 21.81 -3.12 2.66
C TRP A 21 23.11 -2.58 3.23
N SER A 22 24.05 -2.24 2.37
CA SER A 22 25.18 -1.41 2.75
C SER A 22 24.76 0.05 2.96
N ALA A 23 25.57 0.85 3.64
CA ALA A 23 25.27 2.25 3.92
C ALA A 23 25.10 3.12 2.65
N ASP A 24 25.70 2.70 1.53
CA ASP A 24 25.57 3.35 0.22
C ASP A 24 24.37 2.87 -0.62
N GLY A 25 23.47 2.07 -0.02
CA GLY A 25 22.21 1.64 -0.63
C GLY A 25 22.34 0.45 -1.60
N ARG A 26 23.41 -0.33 -1.52
CA ARG A 26 23.54 -1.58 -2.28
C ARG A 26 22.91 -2.74 -1.53
N LEU A 27 22.01 -3.48 -2.18
CA LEU A 27 21.44 -4.71 -1.65
C LEU A 27 22.52 -5.79 -1.51
N GLU A 28 22.68 -6.34 -0.31
CA GLU A 28 23.66 -7.38 0.00
C GLU A 28 23.04 -8.77 0.17
N ASP A 29 21.83 -8.82 0.76
CA ASP A 29 21.15 -10.10 1.01
C ASP A 29 19.64 -9.90 1.06
N ARG A 30 18.87 -10.96 0.77
CA ARG A 30 17.42 -10.96 0.81
C ARG A 30 16.90 -12.29 1.31
N HIS A 31 16.04 -12.22 2.32
CA HIS A 31 15.35 -13.36 2.88
C HIS A 31 13.84 -13.12 2.82
N VAL A 32 13.09 -14.15 2.46
CA VAL A 32 11.63 -14.07 2.29
C VAL A 32 10.99 -15.27 2.96
N ARG A 33 9.89 -15.01 3.66
CA ARG A 33 9.05 -16.03 4.29
C ARG A 33 7.59 -15.84 3.88
N PRO A 34 6.89 -16.86 3.37
CA PRO A 34 5.44 -16.86 3.28
C PRO A 34 4.82 -16.85 4.69
N ASN A 35 3.85 -15.95 4.92
CA ASN A 35 3.16 -15.87 6.19
C ASN A 35 2.03 -16.90 6.23
N ALA A 36 1.88 -17.59 7.36
CA ALA A 36 0.81 -18.55 7.59
C ALA A 36 -0.47 -17.85 8.08
N ARG A 37 -1.60 -18.52 7.96
CA ARG A 37 -2.81 -18.15 8.70
C ARG A 37 -2.68 -18.67 10.12
N ALA A 38 -3.08 -17.85 11.09
CA ALA A 38 -3.06 -18.20 12.51
C ALA A 38 -4.43 -17.94 13.15
N VAL A 39 -4.63 -18.57 14.30
CA VAL A 39 -5.79 -18.33 15.17
C VAL A 39 -5.24 -17.96 16.53
N SER A 40 -5.76 -16.89 17.12
CA SER A 40 -5.36 -16.45 18.46
C SER A 40 -5.89 -17.37 19.56
N ASP A 41 -5.33 -17.30 20.75
CA ASP A 41 -5.83 -18.01 21.93
C ASP A 41 -7.27 -17.61 22.30
N ASP A 42 -7.70 -16.43 21.89
CA ASP A 42 -9.08 -15.92 22.07
C ASP A 42 -10.01 -16.34 20.92
N GLY A 43 -9.56 -17.18 19.98
CA GLY A 43 -10.38 -17.86 18.96
C GLY A 43 -10.68 -17.07 17.69
N TYR A 44 -10.01 -15.93 17.43
CA TYR A 44 -10.19 -15.15 16.19
C TYR A 44 -9.02 -15.34 15.21
N PRO A 45 -9.26 -15.21 13.89
CA PRO A 45 -8.17 -15.22 12.89
C PRO A 45 -7.19 -14.08 13.13
N CYS A 46 -5.89 -14.36 13.18
CA CYS A 46 -4.85 -13.38 13.46
C CYS A 46 -3.65 -13.53 12.53
N LEU A 47 -2.78 -12.53 12.51
CA LEU A 47 -1.51 -12.59 11.80
C LEU A 47 -0.54 -13.49 12.58
N ASP A 48 0.32 -14.22 11.85
CA ASP A 48 1.28 -15.18 12.39
C ASP A 48 2.49 -14.50 13.04
N VAL A 49 2.27 -13.85 14.17
CA VAL A 49 3.32 -13.16 14.93
C VAL A 49 4.42 -14.12 15.37
N ALA A 50 4.04 -15.28 15.93
CA ALA A 50 5.00 -16.23 16.46
C ALA A 50 5.91 -16.83 15.39
N GLY A 51 5.33 -17.19 14.23
CA GLY A 51 6.11 -17.75 13.13
C GLY A 51 7.04 -16.68 12.49
N ILE A 52 6.61 -15.44 12.39
CA ILE A 52 7.47 -14.34 11.90
C ILE A 52 8.60 -14.05 12.89
N ASP A 53 8.31 -14.01 14.20
CA ASP A 53 9.31 -13.81 15.26
C ASP A 53 10.39 -14.89 15.26
N ALA A 54 10.00 -16.18 15.15
CA ALA A 54 10.93 -17.29 15.09
C ALA A 54 11.83 -17.21 13.83
N TRP A 55 11.21 -16.99 12.65
CA TRP A 55 11.94 -16.85 11.40
C TRP A 55 12.90 -15.65 11.41
N LEU A 56 12.47 -14.53 11.98
CA LEU A 56 13.30 -13.33 12.08
C LEU A 56 14.54 -13.59 12.94
N ALA A 57 14.40 -14.30 14.07
CA ALA A 57 15.53 -14.62 14.94
C ALA A 57 16.56 -15.51 14.22
N GLU A 58 16.11 -16.56 13.52
CA GLU A 58 16.98 -17.45 12.75
C GLU A 58 17.68 -16.70 11.61
N THR A 59 16.93 -15.87 10.88
CA THR A 59 17.45 -15.11 9.74
C THR A 59 18.46 -14.07 10.19
N LEU A 60 18.17 -13.32 11.26
CA LEU A 60 19.11 -12.34 11.80
C LEU A 60 20.41 -12.99 12.27
N ARG A 61 20.35 -14.17 12.89
CA ARG A 61 21.55 -14.93 13.31
C ARG A 61 22.42 -15.26 12.10
N ALA A 62 21.83 -15.81 11.04
CA ALA A 62 22.57 -16.14 9.81
C ALA A 62 23.16 -14.90 9.12
N VAL A 63 22.45 -13.77 9.17
CA VAL A 63 22.92 -12.49 8.62
C VAL A 63 24.10 -11.91 9.44
N THR A 64 24.02 -11.99 10.76
CA THR A 64 25.05 -11.42 11.66
C THR A 64 26.35 -12.23 11.68
N GLU A 65 26.30 -13.52 11.34
CA GLU A 65 27.50 -14.34 11.09
C GLU A 65 28.34 -13.81 9.91
N LYS A 66 27.67 -13.22 8.90
CA LYS A 66 28.33 -12.60 7.74
C LYS A 66 28.82 -11.16 8.00
N GLY A 67 28.36 -10.51 9.06
CA GLY A 67 28.70 -9.15 9.46
C GLY A 67 27.59 -8.48 10.25
N GLN A 68 27.95 -7.61 11.17
CA GLN A 68 27.02 -6.99 12.09
C GLN A 68 26.12 -5.93 11.42
N LEU A 69 24.93 -5.73 11.99
CA LEU A 69 23.99 -4.70 11.61
C LEU A 69 24.15 -3.46 12.52
N SER A 70 24.05 -2.28 11.92
CA SER A 70 24.03 -1.00 12.66
C SER A 70 22.62 -0.53 12.95
N ALA A 71 21.63 -0.90 12.10
CA ALA A 71 20.24 -0.55 12.30
C ALA A 71 19.28 -1.57 11.71
N ILE A 72 18.04 -1.56 12.25
CA ILE A 72 16.87 -2.27 11.70
C ILE A 72 15.75 -1.26 11.50
N VAL A 73 15.15 -1.24 10.31
CA VAL A 73 13.99 -0.39 9.96
C VAL A 73 12.78 -1.28 9.73
N PRO A 74 11.80 -1.29 10.64
CA PRO A 74 10.54 -1.98 10.42
C PRO A 74 9.66 -1.25 9.41
N VAL A 75 9.05 -2.03 8.50
CA VAL A 75 8.07 -1.58 7.52
C VAL A 75 6.92 -2.59 7.52
N GLY A 76 5.71 -2.16 7.23
CA GLY A 76 4.58 -3.07 7.13
C GLY A 76 3.32 -2.40 6.61
N HIS A 77 2.28 -3.22 6.39
CA HIS A 77 0.99 -2.70 5.94
C HIS A 77 0.24 -1.90 7.03
N GLY A 78 -0.69 -1.04 6.62
CA GLY A 78 -1.44 -0.15 7.52
C GLY A 78 -2.64 -0.80 8.24
N ALA A 79 -2.93 -2.09 8.02
CA ALA A 79 -4.18 -2.73 8.44
C ALA A 79 -4.00 -3.73 9.59
N ALA A 80 -3.22 -3.42 10.62
CA ALA A 80 -3.14 -4.25 11.82
C ALA A 80 -2.89 -3.41 13.08
N ALA A 81 -3.64 -3.71 14.13
CA ALA A 81 -3.50 -3.16 15.46
C ALA A 81 -3.06 -4.26 16.44
N CYS A 82 -2.03 -3.99 17.23
CA CYS A 82 -1.56 -4.83 18.32
C CYS A 82 -1.82 -4.16 19.67
N ILE A 83 -2.16 -4.91 20.70
CA ILE A 83 -2.31 -4.40 22.06
C ILE A 83 -1.22 -5.01 22.91
N VAL A 84 -0.34 -4.17 23.46
CA VAL A 84 0.81 -4.58 24.26
C VAL A 84 0.74 -4.00 25.65
N ASP A 85 1.33 -4.69 26.65
CA ASP A 85 1.41 -4.24 28.02
C ASP A 85 2.76 -4.72 28.63
N GLY A 86 3.62 -3.76 28.96
CA GLY A 86 5.00 -4.05 29.30
C GLY A 86 5.73 -4.72 28.14
N ASP A 87 6.19 -5.93 28.35
CA ASP A 87 6.87 -6.80 27.37
C ASP A 87 5.94 -7.85 26.70
N THR A 88 4.64 -7.78 27.00
CA THR A 88 3.68 -8.81 26.62
C THR A 88 2.73 -8.33 25.50
N LEU A 89 2.60 -9.13 24.43
CA LEU A 89 1.51 -8.98 23.45
C LEU A 89 0.22 -9.52 24.09
N ARG A 90 -0.73 -8.62 24.43
CA ARG A 90 -2.00 -8.96 25.06
C ARG A 90 -3.01 -9.56 24.09
N LEU A 91 -3.08 -9.00 22.88
CA LEU A 91 -3.93 -9.47 21.80
C LEU A 91 -3.15 -9.43 20.49
N ALA A 92 -3.13 -10.57 19.81
CA ALA A 92 -2.55 -10.70 18.50
C ALA A 92 -3.30 -9.82 17.49
N PRO A 93 -2.62 -9.24 16.47
CA PRO A 93 -3.27 -8.44 15.46
C PRO A 93 -4.27 -9.27 14.66
N LEU A 94 -5.50 -8.77 14.51
CA LEU A 94 -6.52 -9.42 13.71
C LEU A 94 -6.05 -9.59 12.27
N ASP A 95 -6.39 -10.72 11.64
CA ASP A 95 -6.29 -10.83 10.20
C ASP A 95 -7.32 -9.91 9.55
N TYR A 96 -6.87 -8.89 8.83
CA TYR A 96 -7.76 -7.88 8.25
C TYR A 96 -8.68 -8.42 7.14
N GLU A 97 -8.45 -9.63 6.64
CA GLU A 97 -9.37 -10.33 5.74
C GLU A 97 -10.47 -11.09 6.48
N ALA A 98 -10.42 -11.13 7.81
CA ALA A 98 -11.45 -11.76 8.61
C ALA A 98 -12.74 -10.91 8.59
N GLU A 99 -13.85 -11.55 8.23
CA GLU A 99 -15.16 -10.91 8.27
C GLU A 99 -15.60 -10.66 9.72
N LEU A 100 -15.97 -9.41 10.01
CA LEU A 100 -16.56 -9.07 11.30
C LEU A 100 -17.99 -9.60 11.37
N PRO A 101 -18.46 -10.06 12.55
CA PRO A 101 -19.87 -10.36 12.74
C PRO A 101 -20.75 -9.17 12.34
N ALA A 102 -21.85 -9.42 11.64
CA ALA A 102 -22.69 -8.37 11.05
C ALA A 102 -23.16 -7.33 12.09
N GLU A 103 -23.52 -7.75 13.29
CA GLU A 103 -23.91 -6.86 14.38
C GLU A 103 -22.75 -5.99 14.87
N THR A 104 -21.55 -6.57 15.01
CA THR A 104 -20.34 -5.84 15.39
C THR A 104 -20.00 -4.78 14.34
N ARG A 105 -20.08 -5.16 13.06
CA ARG A 105 -19.84 -4.23 11.96
C ARG A 105 -20.86 -3.09 11.95
N ALA A 106 -22.16 -3.39 12.10
CA ALA A 106 -23.22 -2.37 12.13
C ALA A 106 -23.03 -1.41 13.31
N ALA A 107 -22.73 -1.94 14.51
CA ALA A 107 -22.48 -1.13 15.70
C ALA A 107 -21.23 -0.24 15.54
N TYR A 108 -20.19 -0.72 14.87
CA TYR A 108 -19.00 0.07 14.54
C TYR A 108 -19.34 1.19 13.56
N LEU A 109 -20.00 0.89 12.43
CA LEU A 109 -20.36 1.87 11.41
C LEU A 109 -21.23 3.00 11.94
N ALA A 110 -22.10 2.73 12.92
CA ALA A 110 -22.94 3.73 13.58
C ALA A 110 -22.14 4.74 14.46
N GLN A 111 -20.90 4.42 14.83
CA GLN A 111 -20.08 5.23 15.75
C GLN A 111 -18.86 5.88 15.04
N ARG A 112 -18.50 5.42 13.85
CA ARG A 112 -17.32 5.95 13.15
C ARG A 112 -17.55 7.40 12.71
N ASP A 113 -16.47 8.19 12.72
CA ASP A 113 -16.50 9.53 12.15
C ASP A 113 -16.72 9.47 10.63
N SER A 114 -17.31 10.54 10.08
CA SER A 114 -17.54 10.62 8.64
C SER A 114 -16.23 10.63 7.84
N PHE A 115 -16.29 10.12 6.62
CA PHE A 115 -15.19 10.17 5.67
C PHE A 115 -14.68 11.60 5.44
N ALA A 116 -15.56 12.59 5.36
CA ALA A 116 -15.20 14.00 5.20
C ALA A 116 -14.32 14.55 6.34
N ARG A 117 -14.16 13.83 7.43
CA ARG A 117 -13.25 14.17 8.52
C ARG A 117 -11.99 13.30 8.53
N THR A 118 -12.14 12.01 8.37
CA THR A 118 -11.05 11.04 8.53
C THR A 118 -10.30 10.75 7.23
N GLY A 119 -10.92 10.98 6.06
CA GLY A 119 -10.41 10.51 4.77
C GLY A 119 -10.26 8.99 4.69
N SER A 120 -10.82 8.27 5.66
CA SER A 120 -10.77 6.81 5.75
C SER A 120 -12.14 6.28 5.31
N PRO A 121 -12.24 5.49 4.23
CA PRO A 121 -13.51 4.93 3.79
C PRO A 121 -13.96 3.76 4.67
N ALA A 122 -15.27 3.44 4.63
CA ALA A 122 -15.81 2.25 5.29
C ALA A 122 -15.41 0.98 4.55
N LEU A 123 -14.25 0.45 4.84
CA LEU A 123 -13.68 -0.70 4.16
C LEU A 123 -14.31 -2.02 4.63
N PRO A 124 -14.32 -3.08 3.77
CA PRO A 124 -14.80 -4.40 4.14
C PRO A 124 -13.90 -5.09 5.18
N ALA A 125 -14.41 -6.12 5.79
CA ALA A 125 -13.72 -6.98 6.74
C ALA A 125 -13.02 -6.17 7.86
N GLY A 126 -11.83 -6.53 8.26
CA GLY A 126 -11.02 -5.85 9.28
C GLY A 126 -10.06 -4.78 8.74
N LEU A 127 -10.27 -4.23 7.54
CA LEU A 127 -9.32 -3.28 6.93
C LEU A 127 -9.19 -1.95 7.70
N ASN A 128 -10.25 -1.46 8.36
CA ASN A 128 -10.14 -0.31 9.25
C ASN A 128 -9.66 -0.74 10.64
N LEU A 129 -8.60 -0.10 11.18
CA LEU A 129 -8.09 -0.43 12.52
C LEU A 129 -9.13 -0.20 13.60
N GLY A 130 -9.94 0.86 13.51
CA GLY A 130 -11.02 1.11 14.44
C GLY A 130 -12.03 -0.04 14.50
N ALA A 131 -12.35 -0.67 13.37
CA ALA A 131 -13.20 -1.85 13.32
C ALA A 131 -12.56 -3.06 14.03
N GLN A 132 -11.25 -3.25 13.87
CA GLN A 132 -10.51 -4.29 14.59
C GLN A 132 -10.56 -4.07 16.11
N LEU A 133 -10.25 -2.86 16.56
CA LEU A 133 -10.28 -2.51 17.99
C LEU A 133 -11.67 -2.71 18.57
N HIS A 134 -12.71 -2.29 17.84
CA HIS A 134 -14.10 -2.46 18.25
C HIS A 134 -14.47 -3.95 18.41
N TRP A 135 -14.05 -4.79 17.49
CA TRP A 135 -14.28 -6.24 17.55
C TRP A 135 -13.48 -6.91 18.65
N LEU A 136 -12.19 -6.57 18.81
CA LEU A 136 -11.35 -7.08 19.90
C LEU A 136 -11.91 -6.73 21.29
N GLU A 137 -12.50 -5.55 21.47
CA GLU A 137 -13.19 -5.17 22.71
C GLU A 137 -14.47 -5.99 22.96
N ALA A 138 -15.12 -6.50 21.92
CA ALA A 138 -16.25 -7.40 22.07
C ALA A 138 -15.84 -8.83 22.44
N ILE A 139 -14.72 -9.32 21.86
CA ILE A 139 -14.21 -10.70 22.11
C ILE A 139 -13.53 -10.80 23.46
N ALA A 140 -12.61 -9.88 23.77
CA ALA A 140 -11.75 -9.94 24.94
C ALA A 140 -11.66 -8.58 25.66
N PRO A 141 -12.78 -8.07 26.25
CA PRO A 141 -12.89 -6.70 26.73
C PRO A 141 -11.81 -6.32 27.76
N GLN A 142 -11.43 -7.23 28.65
CA GLN A 142 -10.42 -6.96 29.68
C GLN A 142 -9.03 -6.78 29.06
N LYS A 143 -8.65 -7.66 28.12
CA LYS A 143 -7.37 -7.55 27.40
C LYS A 143 -7.36 -6.35 26.45
N ALA A 144 -8.48 -6.15 25.71
CA ALA A 144 -8.59 -5.12 24.69
C ALA A 144 -8.62 -3.69 25.24
N ARG A 145 -9.08 -3.48 26.47
CA ARG A 145 -9.18 -2.15 27.11
C ARG A 145 -7.95 -1.77 27.95
N SER A 146 -7.00 -2.67 28.11
CA SER A 146 -5.73 -2.43 28.81
C SER A 146 -4.57 -2.36 27.81
N GLY A 147 -3.49 -1.68 28.20
CA GLY A 147 -2.26 -1.62 27.42
C GLY A 147 -2.25 -0.57 26.31
N VAL A 148 -1.16 -0.55 25.57
CA VAL A 148 -0.85 0.41 24.52
C VAL A 148 -1.24 -0.16 23.16
N ILE A 149 -1.84 0.67 22.31
CA ILE A 149 -2.19 0.30 20.92
C ILE A 149 -1.02 0.66 20.01
N LEU A 150 -0.51 -0.34 19.28
CA LEU A 150 0.54 -0.18 18.27
C LEU A 150 0.01 -0.55 16.89
N THR A 151 0.47 0.17 15.89
CA THR A 151 0.32 -0.19 14.48
C THR A 151 1.40 -1.20 14.09
N TRP A 152 1.23 -1.88 12.96
CA TRP A 152 2.01 -3.07 12.60
C TRP A 152 3.52 -2.86 12.49
N PRO A 153 4.04 -1.83 11.80
CA PRO A 153 5.48 -1.58 11.80
C PRO A 153 6.02 -1.25 13.20
N GLN A 154 5.25 -0.50 14.00
CA GLN A 154 5.65 -0.07 15.34
C GLN A 154 5.57 -1.21 16.37
N PHE A 155 4.73 -2.21 16.13
CA PHE A 155 4.76 -3.47 16.87
C PHE A 155 6.11 -4.18 16.69
N TRP A 156 6.62 -4.29 15.45
CA TRP A 156 7.92 -4.91 15.22
C TRP A 156 9.08 -4.07 15.77
N ALA A 157 8.96 -2.72 15.74
CA ALA A 157 9.92 -1.87 16.41
C ALA A 157 9.96 -2.14 17.92
N TRP A 158 8.79 -2.13 18.57
CA TRP A 158 8.67 -2.47 20.00
C TRP A 158 9.18 -3.88 20.30
N ARG A 159 8.84 -4.85 19.51
CA ARG A 159 9.27 -6.26 19.70
C ARG A 159 10.80 -6.38 19.69
N LEU A 160 11.48 -5.55 18.90
CA LEU A 160 12.94 -5.54 18.78
C LEU A 160 13.65 -4.74 19.88
N CYS A 161 13.11 -3.59 20.29
CA CYS A 161 13.80 -2.68 21.22
C CYS A 161 13.04 -2.41 22.54
N GLY A 162 11.82 -2.91 22.72
CA GLY A 162 11.01 -2.69 23.93
C GLY A 162 10.38 -1.30 24.05
N VAL A 163 10.60 -0.40 23.10
CA VAL A 163 10.09 0.98 23.15
C VAL A 163 8.81 1.11 22.35
N VAL A 164 7.73 1.54 23.01
CA VAL A 164 6.45 1.80 22.34
C VAL A 164 6.48 3.14 21.61
N ALA A 165 6.03 3.16 20.37
CA ALA A 165 5.91 4.36 19.54
C ALA A 165 4.69 4.25 18.61
N ALA A 166 4.10 5.39 18.24
CA ALA A 166 3.18 5.52 17.12
C ALA A 166 3.84 6.33 16.01
N GLU A 167 3.43 6.09 14.77
CA GLU A 167 3.98 6.79 13.61
C GLU A 167 2.87 7.23 12.67
N ILE A 168 3.02 8.43 12.09
CA ILE A 168 1.94 9.12 11.40
C ILE A 168 1.47 8.44 10.12
N THR A 169 2.39 7.81 9.34
CA THR A 169 2.01 7.15 8.10
C THR A 169 1.18 5.90 8.36
N SER A 170 1.43 5.24 9.47
CA SER A 170 0.68 4.08 9.93
C SER A 170 -0.68 4.48 10.53
N LEU A 171 -0.73 5.54 11.35
CA LEU A 171 -1.98 6.06 11.91
C LEU A 171 -2.88 6.70 10.84
N GLY A 172 -2.29 7.37 9.86
CA GLY A 172 -3.00 8.04 8.77
C GLY A 172 -3.41 7.10 7.62
N CYS A 173 -3.28 5.78 7.76
CA CYS A 173 -3.64 4.82 6.73
C CYS A 173 -4.97 4.14 7.03
N HIS A 174 -6.08 4.62 6.49
CA HIS A 174 -7.46 4.10 6.63
C HIS A 174 -7.82 3.52 8.01
N THR A 175 -7.33 4.15 9.09
CA THR A 175 -7.48 3.61 10.45
C THR A 175 -8.79 3.98 11.11
N ASP A 176 -9.43 5.06 10.67
CA ASP A 176 -10.52 5.78 11.36
C ASP A 176 -10.07 6.42 12.71
N LEU A 177 -8.80 6.31 13.07
CA LEU A 177 -8.28 6.81 14.36
C LEU A 177 -7.67 8.22 14.27
N TRP A 178 -7.47 8.74 13.06
CA TRP A 178 -6.71 9.95 12.79
C TRP A 178 -7.44 10.92 11.86
N LEU A 179 -7.28 12.20 12.10
CA LEU A 179 -7.74 13.30 11.23
C LEU A 179 -6.55 13.80 10.42
N PRO A 180 -6.44 13.48 9.12
CA PRO A 180 -5.23 13.76 8.31
C PRO A 180 -4.99 15.25 8.07
N VAL A 181 -6.02 16.09 8.08
CA VAL A 181 -5.91 17.54 7.86
C VAL A 181 -5.54 18.26 9.15
N GLU A 182 -6.17 17.88 10.27
CA GLU A 182 -5.97 18.47 11.60
C GLU A 182 -4.71 17.96 12.30
N GLY A 183 -4.24 16.76 11.94
CA GLY A 183 -3.07 16.14 12.54
C GLY A 183 -3.28 15.70 13.98
N CYS A 184 -4.47 15.16 14.31
CA CYS A 184 -4.83 14.72 15.66
C CYS A 184 -5.72 13.47 15.62
N PRO A 185 -5.89 12.78 16.78
CA PRO A 185 -6.81 11.65 16.88
C PRO A 185 -8.25 12.03 16.52
N SER A 186 -8.99 11.09 15.92
CA SER A 186 -10.39 11.27 15.56
C SER A 186 -11.28 11.37 16.80
N PRO A 187 -12.45 12.05 16.71
CA PRO A 187 -13.43 12.10 17.81
C PRO A 187 -13.86 10.73 18.30
N MET A 188 -14.05 9.76 17.39
CA MET A 188 -14.34 8.39 17.78
C MET A 188 -13.20 7.80 18.62
N ALA A 189 -11.94 7.96 18.20
CA ALA A 189 -10.79 7.45 18.94
C ALA A 189 -10.70 8.08 20.35
N VAL A 190 -11.04 9.36 20.49
CA VAL A 190 -11.11 10.07 21.77
C VAL A 190 -12.26 9.53 22.63
N ALA A 191 -13.47 9.45 22.09
CA ALA A 191 -14.66 9.00 22.80
C ALA A 191 -14.57 7.55 23.28
N ARG A 192 -13.87 6.69 22.50
CA ARG A 192 -13.61 5.28 22.86
C ARG A 192 -12.44 5.11 23.82
N GLY A 193 -11.72 6.17 24.16
CA GLY A 193 -10.51 6.12 24.97
C GLY A 193 -9.28 5.51 24.26
N TRP A 194 -9.38 5.23 22.96
CA TRP A 194 -8.27 4.70 22.17
C TRP A 194 -7.16 5.71 21.99
N ALA A 195 -7.50 6.99 21.79
CA ALA A 195 -6.52 8.07 21.64
C ALA A 195 -5.54 8.16 22.83
N GLY A 196 -6.01 7.96 24.07
CA GLY A 196 -5.18 7.95 25.26
C GLY A 196 -4.32 6.70 25.42
N ARG A 197 -4.51 5.70 24.56
CA ARG A 197 -3.79 4.42 24.55
C ARG A 197 -2.88 4.27 23.32
N LEU A 198 -2.94 5.18 22.37
CA LEU A 198 -1.93 5.26 21.31
C LEU A 198 -0.58 5.57 21.94
N ALA A 199 0.46 4.89 21.47
CA ALA A 199 1.82 5.19 21.90
C ALA A 199 2.21 6.64 21.53
N PRO A 200 3.23 7.23 22.19
CA PRO A 200 3.74 8.55 21.82
C PRO A 200 4.15 8.62 20.35
N LEU A 201 3.71 9.68 19.66
CA LEU A 201 4.03 9.89 18.26
C LEU A 201 5.52 10.16 18.08
N ARG A 202 6.15 9.43 17.15
CA ARG A 202 7.55 9.55 16.73
C ARG A 202 7.62 9.69 15.21
N ARG A 203 8.71 10.29 14.71
CA ARG A 203 8.96 10.31 13.28
C ARG A 203 9.45 8.93 12.83
N ALA A 204 9.13 8.53 11.61
CA ALA A 204 9.59 7.26 11.05
C ALA A 204 11.11 7.05 11.15
N ALA A 205 11.89 8.14 11.01
CA ALA A 205 13.36 8.15 11.08
C ALA A 205 13.94 8.16 12.51
N ASP A 206 13.11 8.32 13.55
CA ASP A 206 13.64 8.39 14.92
C ASP A 206 14.17 7.02 15.35
N GLY A 207 15.39 6.98 15.87
CA GLY A 207 15.92 5.82 16.58
C GLY A 207 15.20 5.68 17.92
N LEU A 208 14.51 4.55 18.12
CA LEU A 208 13.77 4.29 19.36
C LEU A 208 14.67 3.79 20.48
N GLY A 209 15.64 2.97 20.14
CA GLY A 209 16.60 2.39 21.06
C GLY A 209 17.39 1.24 20.44
N PRO A 210 18.40 0.72 21.14
CA PRO A 210 19.08 -0.49 20.71
C PRO A 210 18.19 -1.71 20.87
N VAL A 211 18.52 -2.79 20.18
CA VAL A 211 17.86 -4.09 20.34
C VAL A 211 17.99 -4.61 21.77
N THR A 212 16.92 -5.28 22.26
CA THR A 212 16.92 -5.87 23.62
C THR A 212 17.95 -6.98 23.75
N GLU A 213 18.31 -7.34 25.01
CA GLU A 213 19.19 -8.49 25.27
C GLU A 213 18.64 -9.81 24.69
N GLU A 214 17.33 -9.97 24.66
CA GLU A 214 16.68 -11.14 24.03
C GLU A 214 17.10 -11.23 22.56
N TRP A 215 16.99 -10.14 21.80
CA TRP A 215 17.34 -10.10 20.38
C TRP A 215 18.86 -10.15 20.13
N GLN A 216 19.67 -9.61 21.05
CA GLN A 216 21.12 -9.81 21.00
C GLN A 216 21.46 -11.31 21.06
N LYS A 217 20.84 -12.05 21.96
CA LYS A 217 21.07 -13.51 22.13
C LYS A 217 20.46 -14.33 20.98
N ARG A 218 19.21 -14.05 20.63
CA ARG A 218 18.47 -14.83 19.61
C ARG A 218 18.96 -14.55 18.19
N GLY A 219 19.17 -13.29 17.84
CA GLY A 219 19.55 -12.83 16.50
C GLY A 219 21.06 -12.62 16.30
N GLY A 220 21.90 -12.79 17.31
CA GLY A 220 23.34 -12.54 17.23
C GLY A 220 23.69 -11.05 17.01
N LEU A 221 22.79 -10.14 17.37
CA LEU A 221 22.92 -8.70 17.19
C LEU A 221 23.82 -8.09 18.27
N ARG A 222 24.54 -7.03 17.93
CA ARG A 222 25.30 -6.24 18.91
C ARG A 222 24.39 -5.30 19.70
N GLU A 223 24.78 -4.97 20.92
CA GLU A 223 24.05 -4.06 21.81
C GLU A 223 23.78 -2.67 21.21
N ASN A 224 24.59 -2.22 20.26
CA ASN A 224 24.45 -0.92 19.60
C ASN A 224 23.65 -0.95 18.28
N CYS A 225 23.06 -2.09 17.93
CA CYS A 225 22.18 -2.16 16.76
C CYS A 225 20.88 -1.37 17.03
N MET A 226 20.70 -0.25 16.33
CA MET A 226 19.60 0.69 16.55
C MET A 226 18.33 0.23 15.85
N VAL A 227 17.19 0.31 16.52
CA VAL A 227 15.86 0.09 15.90
C VAL A 227 15.21 1.45 15.62
N LEU A 228 14.82 1.69 14.37
CA LEU A 228 14.08 2.88 13.97
C LEU A 228 12.57 2.67 14.23
N CYS A 229 11.83 3.79 14.31
CA CYS A 229 10.37 3.75 14.44
C CYS A 229 9.70 3.04 13.25
N GLY A 230 10.25 3.25 12.05
CA GLY A 230 9.74 2.62 10.83
C GLY A 230 8.43 3.25 10.33
N LEU A 231 7.85 2.70 9.24
CA LEU A 231 6.74 3.33 8.54
C LEU A 231 5.85 2.33 7.79
N HIS A 232 4.72 2.85 7.30
CA HIS A 232 3.82 2.14 6.39
C HIS A 232 4.48 1.86 5.02
N ASP A 233 4.28 0.68 4.45
CA ASP A 233 4.93 0.19 3.22
C ASP A 233 4.69 1.09 1.99
N SER A 234 3.45 1.51 1.75
CA SER A 234 3.13 2.38 0.61
C SER A 234 3.77 3.76 0.74
N ASN A 235 3.96 4.25 1.98
CA ASN A 235 4.70 5.48 2.24
C ASN A 235 6.21 5.30 2.01
N ALA A 236 6.76 4.12 2.30
CA ALA A 236 8.14 3.81 1.95
C ALA A 236 8.34 3.84 0.42
N ALA A 237 7.44 3.23 -0.36
CA ALA A 237 7.46 3.30 -1.82
C ALA A 237 7.36 4.76 -2.32
N LEU A 238 6.47 5.58 -1.72
CA LEU A 238 6.37 7.00 -2.03
C LEU A 238 7.68 7.76 -1.76
N LEU A 239 8.38 7.45 -0.66
CA LEU A 239 9.67 8.02 -0.31
C LEU A 239 10.75 7.65 -1.34
N ALA A 240 10.78 6.40 -1.79
CA ALA A 240 11.68 5.96 -2.85
C ALA A 240 11.45 6.74 -4.15
N ALA A 241 10.20 6.84 -4.58
CA ALA A 241 9.82 7.55 -5.80
C ALA A 241 10.18 9.04 -5.75
N ARG A 242 10.00 9.71 -4.62
CA ARG A 242 10.36 11.13 -4.43
C ARG A 242 11.86 11.39 -4.37
N GLY A 243 12.68 10.36 -4.34
CA GLY A 243 14.14 10.46 -4.39
C GLY A 243 14.70 10.81 -5.77
N HIS A 244 13.94 10.59 -6.83
CA HIS A 244 14.39 10.83 -8.21
C HIS A 244 14.40 12.32 -8.55
N ALA A 245 15.34 12.72 -9.41
CA ALA A 245 15.44 14.11 -9.89
C ALA A 245 14.17 14.55 -10.63
N GLU A 246 13.50 13.63 -11.33
CA GLU A 246 12.28 13.83 -12.10
C GLU A 246 11.05 14.17 -11.24
N THR A 247 11.06 13.76 -9.96
CA THR A 247 9.93 13.92 -9.04
C THR A 247 10.20 14.85 -7.87
N ARG A 248 11.49 15.14 -7.62
CA ARG A 248 11.92 15.99 -6.49
C ARG A 248 11.36 17.41 -6.64
N GLY A 249 10.65 17.90 -5.60
CA GLY A 249 10.07 19.24 -5.60
C GLY A 249 8.88 19.44 -6.53
N ARG A 250 8.31 18.37 -7.05
CA ARG A 250 7.13 18.38 -7.95
C ARG A 250 5.98 17.61 -7.32
N ASP A 251 4.78 17.84 -7.84
CA ASP A 251 3.66 16.92 -7.58
C ASP A 251 4.01 15.57 -8.16
N CYS A 252 3.88 14.54 -7.34
CA CYS A 252 4.24 13.19 -7.73
C CYS A 252 3.16 12.21 -7.28
N THR A 253 2.68 11.40 -8.21
CA THR A 253 1.84 10.25 -7.90
C THR A 253 2.64 8.98 -8.09
N VAL A 254 2.58 8.08 -7.13
CA VAL A 254 3.04 6.69 -7.27
C VAL A 254 1.84 5.81 -7.52
N LEU A 255 1.89 5.03 -8.59
CA LEU A 255 0.91 3.99 -8.91
C LEU A 255 1.58 2.64 -8.77
N SER A 256 1.40 2.01 -7.62
CA SER A 256 1.85 0.64 -7.38
C SER A 256 0.88 -0.34 -8.02
N THR A 257 1.40 -1.27 -8.83
CA THR A 257 0.60 -2.20 -9.64
C THR A 257 0.88 -3.65 -9.27
N GLY A 258 -0.05 -4.26 -8.55
CA GLY A 258 -0.03 -5.66 -8.13
C GLY A 258 -1.41 -6.29 -8.27
N THR A 259 -1.85 -7.06 -7.28
CA THR A 259 -3.26 -7.49 -7.15
C THR A 259 -4.17 -6.28 -7.02
N TRP A 260 -3.80 -5.36 -6.15
CA TRP A 260 -4.34 -4.01 -6.07
C TRP A 260 -3.49 -3.03 -6.88
N PHE A 261 -4.13 -2.09 -7.54
CA PHE A 261 -3.54 -0.86 -8.01
C PHE A 261 -3.82 0.21 -6.96
N VAL A 262 -2.76 0.82 -6.43
CA VAL A 262 -2.85 1.85 -5.40
C VAL A 262 -2.12 3.09 -5.89
N ALA A 263 -2.88 4.17 -6.07
CA ALA A 263 -2.34 5.47 -6.44
C ALA A 263 -2.25 6.36 -5.19
N MET A 264 -1.08 6.95 -4.94
CA MET A 264 -0.83 7.90 -3.85
C MET A 264 -0.30 9.21 -4.44
N HIS A 265 -1.05 10.30 -4.30
CA HIS A 265 -0.68 11.62 -4.83
C HIS A 265 -0.07 12.49 -3.74
N SER A 266 1.22 12.78 -3.85
CA SER A 266 1.95 13.67 -2.95
C SER A 266 2.22 15.02 -3.64
N ALA A 267 1.62 16.07 -3.12
CA ALA A 267 1.82 17.44 -3.61
C ALA A 267 3.23 17.96 -3.27
N ALA A 268 3.78 18.81 -4.13
CA ALA A 268 5.07 19.48 -3.91
C ALA A 268 5.03 20.48 -2.75
N ALA A 269 3.88 21.14 -2.58
CA ALA A 269 3.64 22.10 -1.51
C ALA A 269 2.41 21.67 -0.70
N ARG A 270 2.40 22.02 0.59
CA ARG A 270 1.25 21.75 1.45
C ARG A 270 0.05 22.55 0.97
N THR A 271 -0.96 21.87 0.44
CA THR A 271 -2.23 22.45 0.02
C THR A 271 -3.31 22.17 1.04
N LYS A 272 -4.25 23.09 1.20
CA LYS A 272 -5.45 22.84 2.00
C LYS A 272 -6.33 21.84 1.25
N LEU A 273 -6.52 20.66 1.82
CA LEU A 273 -7.31 19.60 1.25
C LEU A 273 -8.74 19.65 1.81
N ASP A 274 -9.73 19.64 0.92
CA ASP A 274 -11.12 19.45 1.29
C ASP A 274 -11.51 17.98 1.12
N LEU A 275 -11.62 17.25 2.23
CA LEU A 275 -11.94 15.82 2.22
C LEU A 275 -13.35 15.53 1.70
N SER A 276 -14.27 16.49 1.79
CA SER A 276 -15.64 16.33 1.29
C SER A 276 -15.71 16.24 -0.24
N SER A 277 -14.67 16.69 -0.93
CA SER A 277 -14.58 16.62 -2.39
C SER A 277 -14.20 15.23 -2.92
N PHE A 278 -13.72 14.33 -2.05
CA PHE A 278 -13.33 12.98 -2.48
C PHE A 278 -14.51 11.99 -2.39
N PRO A 279 -14.74 11.21 -3.46
CA PRO A 279 -15.84 10.24 -3.48
C PRO A 279 -15.45 8.95 -2.72
N GLU A 280 -15.83 8.85 -1.43
CA GLU A 280 -15.63 7.65 -0.61
C GLU A 280 -16.09 6.38 -1.34
N ALA A 281 -17.29 6.43 -1.93
CA ALA A 281 -17.90 5.31 -2.63
C ALA A 281 -17.09 4.79 -3.83
N ARG A 282 -16.14 5.59 -4.34
CA ARG A 282 -15.28 5.24 -5.49
C ARG A 282 -13.86 4.83 -5.07
N ASP A 283 -13.75 4.29 -3.87
CA ASP A 283 -12.51 3.74 -3.28
C ASP A 283 -11.37 4.78 -3.19
N CYS A 284 -11.75 6.04 -2.96
CA CYS A 284 -10.83 7.11 -2.61
C CYS A 284 -10.59 7.14 -1.11
N LEU A 285 -9.37 7.46 -0.71
CA LEU A 285 -8.97 7.61 0.68
C LEU A 285 -7.89 8.69 0.79
N VAL A 286 -7.60 9.14 2.00
CA VAL A 286 -6.52 10.09 2.25
C VAL A 286 -5.57 9.50 3.28
N ASN A 287 -4.37 9.15 2.81
CA ASN A 287 -3.26 8.75 3.65
C ASN A 287 -2.52 9.97 4.23
N VAL A 288 -1.49 9.74 5.04
CA VAL A 288 -0.60 10.79 5.54
C VAL A 288 0.84 10.39 5.22
N ASP A 289 1.65 11.33 4.72
CA ASP A 289 3.07 11.09 4.46
C ASP A 289 3.94 11.22 5.73
N VAL A 290 5.22 10.91 5.61
CA VAL A 290 6.20 10.99 6.72
C VAL A 290 6.39 12.40 7.29
N HIS A 291 5.91 13.43 6.62
CA HIS A 291 5.95 14.83 7.04
C HIS A 291 4.62 15.31 7.65
N GLY A 292 3.61 14.41 7.73
CA GLY A 292 2.29 14.74 8.23
C GLY A 292 1.40 15.46 7.21
N ASN A 293 1.71 15.39 5.91
CA ASN A 293 0.86 15.95 4.87
C ASN A 293 -0.19 14.94 4.41
N PRO A 294 -1.45 15.37 4.19
CA PRO A 294 -2.46 14.52 3.57
C PRO A 294 -2.05 14.07 2.17
N VAL A 295 -2.27 12.80 1.85
CA VAL A 295 -1.94 12.17 0.58
C VAL A 295 -3.20 11.56 -0.02
N PRO A 296 -3.90 12.28 -0.92
CA PRO A 296 -5.02 11.73 -1.67
C PRO A 296 -4.62 10.43 -2.37
N SER A 297 -5.44 9.43 -2.22
CA SER A 297 -5.15 8.08 -2.71
C SER A 297 -6.40 7.45 -3.29
N ALA A 298 -6.22 6.60 -4.29
CA ALA A 298 -7.30 5.80 -4.88
C ALA A 298 -6.77 4.39 -5.16
N ARG A 299 -7.67 3.43 -5.15
CA ARG A 299 -7.30 2.04 -5.38
C ARG A 299 -8.36 1.29 -6.18
N PHE A 300 -7.97 0.20 -6.82
CA PHE A 300 -8.86 -0.79 -7.43
C PHE A 300 -8.12 -2.12 -7.62
N MET A 301 -8.83 -3.21 -7.83
CA MET A 301 -8.23 -4.54 -7.94
C MET A 301 -7.72 -4.84 -9.36
N GLY A 302 -6.88 -3.96 -9.93
CA GLY A 302 -6.47 -4.02 -11.34
C GLY A 302 -5.84 -5.35 -11.75
N GLY A 303 -4.98 -5.93 -10.91
CA GLY A 303 -4.39 -7.24 -11.20
C GLY A 303 -5.41 -8.36 -11.21
N ARG A 304 -6.39 -8.33 -10.29
CA ARG A 304 -7.47 -9.30 -10.24
C ARG A 304 -8.39 -9.18 -11.46
N GLU A 305 -8.73 -7.95 -11.84
CA GLU A 305 -9.55 -7.70 -13.03
C GLU A 305 -8.84 -8.10 -14.33
N ALA A 306 -7.51 -7.88 -14.42
CA ALA A 306 -6.71 -8.39 -15.54
C ALA A 306 -6.81 -9.92 -15.66
N GLU A 307 -6.68 -10.66 -14.55
CA GLU A 307 -6.82 -12.12 -14.54
C GLU A 307 -8.19 -12.57 -15.02
N MET A 308 -9.26 -11.88 -14.60
CA MET A 308 -10.63 -12.15 -15.04
C MET A 308 -10.84 -11.85 -16.53
N LEU A 309 -10.26 -10.78 -17.05
CA LEU A 309 -10.33 -10.39 -18.45
C LEU A 309 -9.56 -11.36 -19.36
N GLU A 310 -8.36 -11.74 -18.93
CA GLU A 310 -7.51 -12.62 -19.72
C GLU A 310 -8.01 -14.07 -19.72
N GLN A 311 -8.63 -14.52 -18.61
CA GLN A 311 -9.04 -15.91 -18.37
C GLN A 311 -7.91 -16.88 -18.75
N ALA A 312 -6.75 -16.69 -18.14
CA ALA A 312 -5.55 -17.40 -18.50
C ALA A 312 -5.61 -18.87 -18.04
N ALA A 313 -6.04 -19.75 -18.94
CA ALA A 313 -5.78 -21.19 -18.82
C ALA A 313 -4.45 -21.60 -19.51
N ALA A 314 -3.76 -20.66 -20.15
CA ALA A 314 -2.53 -20.89 -20.92
C ALA A 314 -1.30 -20.30 -20.20
N ALA A 315 -0.10 -20.62 -20.71
CA ALA A 315 1.16 -20.10 -20.20
C ALA A 315 1.16 -18.57 -20.08
N PRO A 316 1.79 -17.99 -19.03
CA PRO A 316 1.89 -16.54 -18.90
C PRO A 316 2.52 -15.90 -20.14
N ILE A 317 1.88 -14.85 -20.65
CA ILE A 317 2.41 -14.04 -21.74
C ILE A 317 3.41 -13.07 -21.14
N ASP A 318 4.67 -13.09 -21.64
CA ASP A 318 5.62 -12.04 -21.34
C ASP A 318 5.30 -10.79 -22.17
N PRO A 319 4.80 -9.70 -21.56
CA PRO A 319 4.38 -8.51 -22.30
C PRO A 319 5.53 -7.83 -23.05
N LYS A 320 6.76 -7.86 -22.49
CA LYS A 320 7.94 -7.27 -23.13
C LYS A 320 8.35 -8.05 -24.37
N ALA A 321 8.38 -9.37 -24.29
CA ALA A 321 8.73 -10.23 -25.44
C ALA A 321 7.74 -10.12 -26.60
N CYS A 322 6.49 -9.71 -26.29
CA CYS A 322 5.37 -9.62 -27.26
C CYS A 322 4.94 -8.17 -27.53
N GLU A 323 5.72 -7.15 -27.17
CA GLU A 323 5.31 -5.73 -27.24
C GLU A 323 4.73 -5.33 -28.59
N ALA A 324 5.43 -5.57 -29.69
CA ALA A 324 4.99 -5.19 -31.03
C ALA A 324 3.64 -5.83 -31.40
N ALA A 325 3.45 -7.12 -31.09
CA ALA A 325 2.22 -7.85 -31.35
C ALA A 325 1.06 -7.34 -30.49
N LEU A 326 1.31 -7.06 -29.21
CA LEU A 326 0.31 -6.51 -28.29
C LEU A 326 -0.14 -5.10 -28.72
N LEU A 327 0.78 -4.24 -29.13
CA LEU A 327 0.46 -2.89 -29.61
C LEU A 327 -0.34 -2.91 -30.91
N ASP A 328 -0.02 -3.81 -31.86
CA ASP A 328 -0.79 -3.97 -33.08
C ASP A 328 -2.19 -4.54 -32.80
N LEU A 329 -2.31 -5.51 -31.90
CA LEU A 329 -3.62 -6.01 -31.45
C LEU A 329 -4.43 -4.92 -30.75
N ALA A 330 -3.81 -4.12 -29.86
CA ALA A 330 -4.49 -3.00 -29.22
C ALA A 330 -5.05 -2.01 -30.24
N ARG A 331 -4.26 -1.64 -31.27
CA ARG A 331 -4.71 -0.78 -32.37
C ARG A 331 -5.95 -1.38 -33.07
N ARG A 332 -5.89 -2.64 -33.47
CA ARG A 332 -7.03 -3.32 -34.13
C ARG A 332 -8.28 -3.39 -33.24
N MET A 333 -8.11 -3.61 -31.92
CA MET A 333 -9.24 -3.63 -30.98
C MET A 333 -9.87 -2.23 -30.83
N VAL A 334 -9.05 -1.19 -30.81
CA VAL A 334 -9.50 0.21 -30.77
C VAL A 334 -10.28 0.55 -32.05
N GLU A 335 -9.76 0.22 -33.26
CA GLU A 335 -10.41 0.45 -34.55
C GLU A 335 -11.76 -0.27 -34.69
N ARG A 336 -11.87 -1.46 -34.07
CA ARG A 336 -13.11 -2.27 -34.09
C ARG A 336 -14.09 -1.87 -32.95
N GLY A 337 -13.70 -0.98 -32.03
CA GLY A 337 -14.52 -0.62 -30.87
C GLY A 337 -14.74 -1.74 -29.85
N VAL A 338 -13.80 -2.70 -29.79
CA VAL A 338 -13.83 -3.80 -28.82
C VAL A 338 -13.39 -3.30 -27.45
N MET A 339 -14.28 -3.39 -26.45
CA MET A 339 -14.05 -2.82 -25.11
C MET A 339 -14.42 -3.81 -24.00
N ALA A 340 -13.67 -3.75 -22.92
CA ALA A 340 -14.10 -4.17 -21.60
C ALA A 340 -14.66 -2.94 -20.85
N LEU A 341 -15.84 -3.06 -20.28
CA LEU A 341 -16.50 -2.01 -19.49
C LEU A 341 -16.52 -2.42 -18.01
N PRO A 342 -16.33 -1.48 -17.06
CA PRO A 342 -16.20 -1.80 -15.63
C PRO A 342 -17.53 -2.26 -14.98
N ALA A 343 -17.45 -2.86 -13.78
CA ALA A 343 -16.25 -3.33 -13.08
C ALA A 343 -16.31 -4.87 -13.02
N PHE A 344 -15.19 -5.52 -13.32
CA PHE A 344 -15.14 -7.00 -13.22
C PHE A 344 -14.98 -7.44 -11.75
N GLN A 345 -14.44 -6.58 -10.88
CA GLN A 345 -14.46 -6.78 -9.44
C GLN A 345 -15.46 -5.80 -8.81
N LYS A 346 -16.63 -6.31 -8.39
CA LYS A 346 -17.70 -5.49 -7.80
C LYS A 346 -17.31 -4.94 -6.42
N GLY A 347 -17.88 -3.79 -6.07
CA GLY A 347 -17.81 -3.19 -4.74
C GLY A 347 -16.50 -2.46 -4.44
N VAL A 348 -15.59 -2.34 -5.42
CA VAL A 348 -14.30 -1.66 -5.25
C VAL A 348 -13.92 -0.85 -6.49
N GLY A 349 -13.04 0.14 -6.29
CA GLY A 349 -12.49 0.96 -7.37
C GLY A 349 -13.41 2.08 -7.84
N PRO A 350 -13.10 2.70 -8.99
CA PRO A 350 -13.79 3.91 -9.45
C PRO A 350 -15.22 3.67 -9.95
N PHE A 351 -15.67 2.41 -10.09
CA PHE A 351 -17.01 2.04 -10.56
C PHE A 351 -17.59 0.88 -9.75
N PRO A 352 -17.80 1.04 -8.42
CA PRO A 352 -18.13 -0.06 -7.51
C PRO A 352 -19.50 -0.69 -7.78
N GLU A 353 -20.46 0.09 -8.28
CA GLU A 353 -21.83 -0.36 -8.56
C GLU A 353 -22.03 -0.96 -9.96
N SER A 354 -21.01 -0.83 -10.82
CA SER A 354 -21.08 -1.30 -12.19
C SER A 354 -20.80 -2.80 -12.29
N GLU A 355 -21.31 -3.44 -13.35
CA GLU A 355 -21.04 -4.84 -13.69
C GLU A 355 -20.16 -4.97 -14.92
N GLY A 356 -19.04 -5.70 -14.77
CA GLY A 356 -18.07 -5.92 -15.84
C GLY A 356 -18.67 -6.66 -17.02
N ARG A 357 -18.50 -6.11 -18.24
CA ARG A 357 -18.98 -6.69 -19.48
C ARG A 357 -18.10 -6.36 -20.67
N TRP A 358 -18.18 -7.20 -21.69
CA TRP A 358 -17.53 -6.98 -22.98
C TRP A 358 -18.52 -6.39 -23.99
N THR A 359 -18.05 -5.53 -24.88
CA THR A 359 -18.84 -5.14 -26.08
C THR A 359 -18.81 -6.25 -27.15
N ASP A 360 -17.62 -6.82 -27.38
CA ASP A 360 -17.36 -7.97 -28.25
C ASP A 360 -16.11 -8.69 -27.69
N ARG A 361 -16.29 -9.85 -27.03
CA ARG A 361 -15.19 -10.54 -26.36
C ARG A 361 -14.32 -11.29 -27.36
N PRO A 362 -13.01 -10.97 -27.48
CA PRO A 362 -12.11 -11.68 -28.38
C PRO A 362 -11.93 -13.15 -27.97
N ALA A 363 -11.97 -14.07 -28.96
CA ALA A 363 -11.63 -15.47 -28.75
C ALA A 363 -10.11 -15.65 -28.46
N ASP A 364 -9.28 -14.85 -29.13
CA ASP A 364 -7.82 -14.88 -28.97
C ASP A 364 -7.36 -14.29 -27.63
N GLN A 365 -6.45 -15.01 -26.95
CA GLN A 365 -5.93 -14.61 -25.65
C GLN A 365 -5.06 -13.34 -25.71
N MET A 366 -4.23 -13.21 -26.75
CA MET A 366 -3.40 -12.03 -26.93
C MET A 366 -4.24 -10.77 -27.16
N ALA A 367 -5.36 -10.90 -27.92
CA ALA A 367 -6.30 -9.81 -28.09
C ALA A 367 -7.01 -9.44 -26.78
N ARG A 368 -7.40 -10.44 -25.95
CA ARG A 368 -7.94 -10.16 -24.60
C ARG A 368 -6.93 -9.44 -23.72
N ARG A 369 -5.65 -9.85 -23.76
CA ARG A 369 -4.57 -9.19 -23.04
C ARG A 369 -4.41 -7.72 -23.46
N ALA A 370 -4.43 -7.45 -24.77
CA ALA A 370 -4.36 -6.10 -25.31
C ALA A 370 -5.54 -5.22 -24.84
N VAL A 371 -6.77 -5.75 -24.84
CA VAL A 371 -7.94 -5.04 -24.33
C VAL A 371 -7.85 -4.86 -22.80
N ALA A 372 -7.32 -5.83 -22.06
CA ALA A 372 -7.10 -5.70 -20.62
C ALA A 372 -6.15 -4.56 -20.31
N GLY A 373 -5.05 -4.39 -21.05
CA GLY A 373 -4.14 -3.25 -20.92
C GLY A 373 -4.83 -1.90 -21.15
N LEU A 374 -5.66 -1.79 -22.20
CA LEU A 374 -6.47 -0.58 -22.47
C LEU A 374 -7.47 -0.31 -21.34
N TYR A 375 -8.15 -1.34 -20.86
CA TYR A 375 -9.10 -1.26 -19.75
C TYR A 375 -8.43 -0.75 -18.46
N LEU A 376 -7.30 -1.35 -18.08
CA LEU A 376 -6.55 -0.96 -16.90
C LEU A 376 -6.08 0.50 -16.97
N ALA A 377 -5.68 0.97 -18.16
CA ALA A 377 -5.31 2.36 -18.39
C ALA A 377 -6.49 3.33 -18.16
N LEU A 378 -7.69 2.98 -18.63
CA LEU A 378 -8.89 3.79 -18.41
C LEU A 378 -9.36 3.79 -16.95
N MET A 379 -9.28 2.65 -16.27
CA MET A 379 -9.54 2.54 -14.84
C MET A 379 -8.55 3.37 -14.03
N ALA A 380 -7.26 3.26 -14.33
CA ALA A 380 -6.20 4.03 -13.68
C ALA A 380 -6.34 5.54 -13.95
N ASP A 381 -6.62 5.95 -15.20
CA ASP A 381 -6.88 7.37 -15.55
C ASP A 381 -8.03 7.95 -14.73
N THR A 382 -9.12 7.19 -14.58
CA THR A 382 -10.26 7.59 -13.76
C THR A 382 -9.87 7.74 -12.28
N SER A 383 -9.19 6.74 -11.72
CA SER A 383 -8.72 6.77 -10.31
C SER A 383 -7.75 7.93 -10.06
N LEU A 384 -6.81 8.17 -10.97
CA LEU A 384 -5.85 9.27 -10.90
C LEU A 384 -6.54 10.65 -11.00
N ALA A 385 -7.61 10.77 -11.79
CA ALA A 385 -8.39 11.99 -11.90
C ALA A 385 -9.14 12.30 -10.59
N LEU A 386 -9.69 11.27 -9.92
CA LEU A 386 -10.40 11.42 -8.65
C LEU A 386 -9.53 11.98 -7.52
N ILE A 387 -8.22 11.72 -7.54
CA ILE A 387 -7.27 12.20 -6.51
C ILE A 387 -6.46 13.43 -6.97
N GLY A 388 -6.81 14.02 -8.10
CA GLY A 388 -6.13 15.21 -8.60
C GLY A 388 -4.68 14.99 -9.04
N SER A 389 -4.33 13.79 -9.48
CA SER A 389 -2.97 13.46 -9.93
C SER A 389 -2.52 14.34 -11.10
N THR A 390 -1.41 15.04 -10.93
CA THR A 390 -0.82 15.97 -11.92
C THR A 390 0.71 15.82 -11.97
N ASP A 391 1.38 16.53 -12.87
CA ASP A 391 2.82 16.65 -13.10
C ASP A 391 3.52 15.31 -13.35
N SER A 392 3.92 14.58 -12.31
CA SER A 392 4.70 13.34 -12.46
C SER A 392 3.92 12.13 -11.96
N LEU A 393 3.94 11.05 -12.73
CA LEU A 393 3.40 9.74 -12.35
C LEU A 393 4.50 8.69 -12.47
N VAL A 394 4.77 7.98 -11.38
CA VAL A 394 5.67 6.82 -11.35
C VAL A 394 4.84 5.56 -11.25
N ILE A 395 4.93 4.70 -12.25
CA ILE A 395 4.29 3.37 -12.28
C ILE A 395 5.33 2.34 -11.85
N GLU A 396 5.00 1.54 -10.85
CA GLU A 396 5.85 0.45 -10.37
C GLU A 396 5.07 -0.87 -10.25
N GLY A 397 5.78 -1.97 -10.07
CA GLY A 397 5.19 -3.29 -9.92
C GLY A 397 4.94 -4.00 -11.24
N ARG A 398 4.17 -5.10 -11.19
CA ARG A 398 4.02 -6.06 -12.30
C ARG A 398 3.58 -5.43 -13.63
N PHE A 399 2.72 -4.43 -13.59
CA PHE A 399 2.17 -3.81 -14.80
C PHE A 399 3.00 -2.65 -15.35
N ALA A 400 4.10 -2.27 -14.68
CA ALA A 400 5.09 -1.36 -15.26
C ALA A 400 5.72 -1.94 -16.54
N ASP A 401 5.70 -3.25 -16.70
CA ASP A 401 6.18 -4.00 -17.86
C ASP A 401 5.12 -4.21 -18.96
N ASP A 402 3.87 -3.79 -18.74
CA ASP A 402 2.81 -3.93 -19.75
C ASP A 402 2.80 -2.72 -20.71
N PRO A 403 3.24 -2.88 -21.97
CA PRO A 403 3.40 -1.77 -22.90
C PRO A 403 2.06 -1.18 -23.35
N VAL A 404 0.98 -1.98 -23.38
CA VAL A 404 -0.35 -1.45 -23.75
C VAL A 404 -0.88 -0.59 -22.61
N PHE A 405 -0.83 -1.07 -21.38
CA PHE A 405 -1.28 -0.32 -20.21
C PHE A 405 -0.50 1.00 -20.04
N THR A 406 0.82 0.93 -20.01
CA THR A 406 1.66 2.10 -19.70
C THR A 406 1.59 3.16 -20.80
N ARG A 407 1.59 2.75 -22.07
CA ARG A 407 1.51 3.67 -23.22
C ARG A 407 0.09 4.22 -23.44
N ALA A 408 -0.95 3.42 -23.18
CA ALA A 408 -2.32 3.91 -23.21
C ALA A 408 -2.54 4.98 -22.12
N LEU A 409 -2.03 4.75 -20.90
CA LEU A 409 -2.11 5.73 -19.84
C LEU A 409 -1.35 7.02 -20.20
N ALA A 410 -0.20 6.93 -20.88
CA ALA A 410 0.50 8.10 -21.40
C ALA A 410 -0.29 8.84 -22.48
N SER A 411 -1.05 8.13 -23.31
CA SER A 411 -1.97 8.76 -24.29
C SER A 411 -3.15 9.48 -23.63
N LEU A 412 -3.70 8.91 -22.56
CA LEU A 412 -4.82 9.48 -21.81
C LEU A 412 -4.42 10.71 -21.00
N ARG A 413 -3.13 10.81 -20.61
CA ARG A 413 -2.60 11.87 -19.74
C ARG A 413 -1.44 12.66 -20.39
N PRO A 414 -1.65 13.31 -21.55
CA PRO A 414 -0.56 13.91 -22.35
C PRO A 414 0.16 15.07 -21.66
N ARG A 415 -0.44 15.67 -20.61
CA ARG A 415 0.15 16.74 -19.81
C ARG A 415 0.94 16.25 -18.60
N GLN A 416 0.91 14.94 -18.31
CA GLN A 416 1.61 14.34 -17.19
C GLN A 416 2.85 13.60 -17.66
N ASN A 417 3.97 13.74 -16.93
CA ASN A 417 5.17 12.97 -17.21
C ASN A 417 5.02 11.59 -16.56
N ILE A 418 5.00 10.55 -17.38
CA ILE A 418 4.82 9.18 -16.90
C ILE A 418 6.13 8.43 -16.99
N TYR A 419 6.53 7.88 -15.84
CA TYR A 419 7.76 7.14 -15.65
C TYR A 419 7.48 5.73 -15.19
N LEU A 420 8.30 4.79 -15.61
CA LEU A 420 8.28 3.39 -15.21
C LEU A 420 9.44 3.15 -14.24
N SER A 421 9.15 2.55 -13.10
CA SER A 421 10.14 2.06 -12.15
C SER A 421 10.17 0.54 -12.21
N HIS A 422 11.31 -0.01 -12.58
CA HIS A 422 11.57 -1.46 -12.52
C HIS A 422 12.33 -1.85 -11.25
N ALA A 423 12.35 -0.98 -10.25
CA ALA A 423 12.92 -1.28 -8.94
C ALA A 423 12.03 -2.30 -8.22
N HIS A 424 12.53 -3.50 -7.99
CA HIS A 424 11.81 -4.56 -7.26
C HIS A 424 11.79 -4.35 -5.74
N ASP A 425 12.53 -3.37 -5.23
CA ASP A 425 12.76 -3.09 -3.81
C ASP A 425 12.47 -1.64 -3.43
N SER A 426 11.46 -1.01 -4.05
CA SER A 426 11.08 0.37 -3.76
C SER A 426 10.72 0.57 -2.27
N VAL A 427 10.01 -0.37 -1.66
CA VAL A 427 9.64 -0.31 -0.24
C VAL A 427 10.87 -0.32 0.68
N PRO A 428 11.75 -1.34 0.67
CA PRO A 428 12.93 -1.31 1.52
C PRO A 428 13.89 -0.17 1.16
N TYR A 429 14.01 0.21 -0.11
CA TYR A 429 14.85 1.33 -0.49
C TYR A 429 14.32 2.67 0.03
N GLY A 430 13.01 2.88 0.03
CA GLY A 430 12.37 4.04 0.65
C GLY A 430 12.62 4.11 2.15
N ALA A 431 12.63 2.95 2.83
CA ALA A 431 12.97 2.89 4.25
C ALA A 431 14.43 3.31 4.53
N LEU A 432 15.39 3.00 3.64
CA LEU A 432 16.77 3.49 3.78
C LEU A 432 16.85 5.01 3.71
N ARG A 433 15.98 5.65 2.92
CA ARG A 433 15.94 7.12 2.81
C ARG A 433 15.46 7.83 4.08
N LEU A 434 14.94 7.10 5.06
CA LEU A 434 14.74 7.64 6.41
C LEU A 434 16.08 7.92 7.11
N ILE A 435 17.09 7.11 6.82
CA ILE A 435 18.43 7.21 7.40
C ILE A 435 19.27 8.21 6.64
N ASP A 436 19.25 8.13 5.32
CA ASP A 436 19.92 9.04 4.40
C ASP A 436 18.95 9.54 3.33
N PRO A 437 18.34 10.73 3.51
CA PRO A 437 17.44 11.33 2.53
C PRO A 437 18.09 11.64 1.16
N ASP A 438 19.41 11.79 1.12
CA ASP A 438 20.17 12.09 -0.09
C ASP A 438 20.68 10.84 -0.82
N LEU A 439 20.36 9.65 -0.31
CA LEU A 439 20.69 8.38 -0.95
C LEU A 439 20.23 8.40 -2.43
N PRO A 440 21.12 8.13 -3.40
CA PRO A 440 20.76 8.15 -4.82
C PRO A 440 19.63 7.15 -5.14
N PRO A 441 18.78 7.39 -6.12
CA PRO A 441 17.76 6.42 -6.51
C PRO A 441 18.36 5.06 -6.86
N HIS A 442 17.69 3.98 -6.43
CA HIS A 442 18.16 2.60 -6.64
C HIS A 442 18.20 2.19 -8.12
N ALA A 443 17.29 2.71 -8.92
CA ALA A 443 17.22 2.49 -10.37
C ALA A 443 16.77 3.76 -11.06
N ALA A 444 17.15 3.96 -12.31
CA ALA A 444 16.66 5.08 -13.11
C ALA A 444 15.18 4.92 -13.46
N LEU A 445 14.47 6.03 -13.52
CA LEU A 445 13.12 6.07 -14.08
C LEU A 445 13.18 6.07 -15.60
N LEU A 446 12.35 5.24 -16.23
CA LEU A 446 12.23 5.19 -17.68
C LEU A 446 10.97 5.96 -18.11
N ARG A 447 11.14 7.04 -18.88
CA ARG A 447 9.98 7.78 -19.42
C ARG A 447 9.26 6.94 -20.47
N THR A 448 7.96 6.74 -20.32
CA THR A 448 7.14 6.04 -21.32
C THR A 448 6.61 7.01 -22.38
N SER A 449 6.42 6.50 -23.61
CA SER A 449 5.83 7.22 -24.72
C SER A 449 4.37 6.83 -24.91
N PRO A 450 3.51 7.70 -25.44
CA PRO A 450 2.13 7.37 -25.77
C PRO A 450 2.05 6.26 -26.83
N LEU A 451 0.85 5.70 -27.00
CA LEU A 451 0.54 4.78 -28.09
C LEU A 451 0.77 5.47 -29.46
N PRO A 452 1.19 4.74 -30.50
CA PRO A 452 1.40 5.30 -31.83
C PRO A 452 0.09 5.51 -32.63
N PHE A 453 -1.05 5.50 -31.96
CA PHE A 453 -2.39 5.68 -32.54
C PHE A 453 -3.31 6.44 -31.57
N ASP A 454 -4.36 7.06 -32.10
CA ASP A 454 -5.27 7.90 -31.30
C ASP A 454 -6.27 7.06 -30.50
N LEU A 455 -6.48 7.41 -29.22
CA LEU A 455 -7.44 6.82 -28.32
C LEU A 455 -8.69 7.69 -28.08
N SER A 456 -8.75 8.91 -28.65
CA SER A 456 -9.76 9.92 -28.27
C SER A 456 -11.18 9.43 -28.44
N PHE A 457 -11.49 8.84 -29.60
CA PHE A 457 -12.83 8.31 -29.90
C PHE A 457 -13.16 7.08 -29.04
N TYR A 458 -12.21 6.16 -28.89
CA TYR A 458 -12.38 4.96 -28.06
C TYR A 458 -12.65 5.35 -26.60
N THR A 459 -11.87 6.29 -26.06
CA THR A 459 -12.04 6.82 -24.70
C THR A 459 -13.40 7.50 -24.50
N ALA A 460 -13.83 8.31 -25.45
CA ALA A 460 -15.14 8.97 -25.40
C ALA A 460 -16.29 7.95 -25.38
N GLN A 461 -16.22 6.93 -26.24
CA GLN A 461 -17.19 5.84 -26.25
C GLN A 461 -17.18 5.04 -24.94
N TRP A 462 -16.00 4.70 -24.42
CA TRP A 462 -15.87 3.96 -23.17
C TRP A 462 -16.51 4.73 -22.03
N ARG A 463 -16.19 6.02 -21.87
CA ARG A 463 -16.76 6.90 -20.83
C ARG A 463 -18.28 7.02 -20.97
N SER A 464 -18.78 7.25 -22.17
CA SER A 464 -20.23 7.34 -22.42
C SER A 464 -20.98 6.07 -22.02
N ARG A 465 -20.43 4.88 -22.37
CA ARG A 465 -21.06 3.59 -22.04
C ARG A 465 -20.93 3.20 -20.57
N THR A 466 -19.95 3.76 -19.85
CA THR A 466 -19.77 3.56 -18.41
C THR A 466 -20.71 4.44 -17.61
N LEU A 467 -20.88 5.72 -17.99
CA LEU A 467 -21.75 6.68 -17.29
C LEU A 467 -23.26 6.37 -17.43
N THR A 468 -23.68 5.73 -18.52
CA THR A 468 -25.10 5.33 -18.72
C THR A 468 -25.55 4.25 -17.76
N THR A 469 -24.64 3.58 -17.07
CA THR A 469 -24.99 2.55 -16.07
C THR A 469 -25.21 3.15 -14.67
N ASP A 470 -24.56 4.28 -14.37
CA ASP A 470 -24.68 4.96 -13.06
C ASP A 470 -25.93 5.87 -12.96
N THR A 471 -26.70 6.05 -14.04
CA THR A 471 -27.87 6.98 -14.08
C THR A 471 -29.22 6.24 -14.03
N ILE A 472 -29.22 4.91 -13.87
CA ILE A 472 -30.46 4.10 -13.78
C ILE A 472 -30.54 3.49 -12.35
N VAL A 473 -30.52 4.34 -11.32
CA VAL A 473 -31.01 3.99 -9.97
C VAL A 473 -31.75 5.20 -9.40
#